data_d4343a3756a140cc7f6bf5f6db342daf
#
_entry.id   d4343a3756a140cc7f6bf5f6db342daf
#
_cell.length_a   1.000
_cell.length_b   1.000
_cell.length_c   1.000
_cell.angle_alpha   90.00
_cell.angle_beta   90.00
_cell.angle_gamma   90.00
#
_symmetry.space_group_name_H-M   'P 1'
#
loop_
_entity.id
_entity.type
_entity.pdbx_description
1 polymer ?
#
loop_
_entity_poly.entity_id
_entity_poly.type
_entity_poly.pdbx_seq_one_letter_code
_entity_poly.pdbx_strand_id
1 'polypeptide(L)'
;MVDRILALFVLALVLGLPLGLIFLVTGQFLMDFVFFYPLFMSALWIAGGLYFWLHWERHWPWEEDTPAPTLAGEPLISIIIPCYNEGDNVADTIDAALGQVYPNIEVIAVNDGSSDNTAAVLDSLALQHPRLRVLHLAQNQGKAVALRMGAVAARSEYLVCIDGDALLDKNAAAYMVAPMLDNPRLGAVTGNPRIRTRSTLIGRVQVGEFSSIIGLIKRTQRVFGRIFTVSGVVVAFRKKALDRIDYWSTDMITEDIDVSWKLQLDHWAIFYEPRALCWILMPETVGGLWKQRLRWAQGGAEVLFKNIRGIWQWRHRYLWPLLFEYCLSTGWAFTFLLSVIFWAVGKFVTLPAAITVSSLVPPAFTGLVLAMVCLLQFAVSILIDRRYEKDLWKTLFWTVWYPMVFWLVSLLTTLVSFPKVLFNQHQKRARWVSPDRGIKPAQEEA
;
A
#
# COMPACT_ATOMS: atom_id res chain seq x y z
N MET A 1 -5.17 7.53 -28.69
CA MET A 1 -5.64 6.41 -29.53
C MET A 1 -4.93 5.11 -29.18
N VAL A 2 -3.60 5.10 -29.15
CA VAL A 2 -2.81 3.88 -28.81
C VAL A 2 -3.10 3.37 -27.38
N ASP A 3 -3.33 4.26 -26.40
CA ASP A 3 -3.63 3.86 -25.01
C ASP A 3 -4.98 3.16 -24.86
N ARG A 4 -5.97 3.54 -25.66
CA ARG A 4 -7.26 2.84 -25.72
C ARG A 4 -7.14 1.46 -26.36
N ILE A 5 -6.28 1.31 -27.36
CA ILE A 5 -6.01 0.01 -27.99
C ILE A 5 -5.28 -0.91 -27.01
N LEU A 6 -4.33 -0.38 -26.24
CA LEU A 6 -3.63 -1.14 -25.21
C LEU A 6 -4.55 -1.52 -24.03
N ALA A 7 -5.44 -0.60 -23.60
CA ALA A 7 -6.44 -0.89 -22.60
C ALA A 7 -7.43 -1.98 -23.07
N LEU A 8 -7.87 -1.91 -24.34
CA LEU A 8 -8.69 -2.96 -24.96
C LEU A 8 -7.95 -4.29 -25.08
N PHE A 9 -6.64 -4.25 -25.37
CA PHE A 9 -5.81 -5.47 -25.39
C PHE A 9 -5.67 -6.09 -24.01
N VAL A 10 -5.41 -5.29 -22.97
CA VAL A 10 -5.38 -5.75 -21.57
C VAL A 10 -6.74 -6.29 -21.15
N LEU A 11 -7.83 -5.60 -21.52
CA LEU A 11 -9.19 -6.08 -21.27
C LEU A 11 -9.46 -7.39 -22.02
N ALA A 12 -9.06 -7.48 -23.29
CA ALA A 12 -9.18 -8.70 -24.09
C ALA A 12 -8.35 -9.83 -23.48
N LEU A 13 -7.20 -9.54 -22.88
CA LEU A 13 -6.36 -10.55 -22.24
C LEU A 13 -6.93 -10.94 -20.87
N VAL A 14 -7.42 -9.99 -20.08
CA VAL A 14 -8.00 -10.22 -18.74
C VAL A 14 -9.38 -10.89 -18.82
N LEU A 15 -10.20 -10.54 -19.80
CA LEU A 15 -11.49 -11.19 -20.06
C LEU A 15 -11.39 -12.32 -21.08
N GLY A 16 -10.58 -12.16 -22.09
CA GLY A 16 -10.45 -13.13 -23.20
C GLY A 16 -9.64 -14.35 -22.80
N LEU A 17 -8.67 -14.23 -21.87
CA LEU A 17 -7.94 -15.40 -21.37
C LEU A 17 -8.86 -16.33 -20.56
N PRO A 18 -9.67 -15.87 -19.60
CA PRO A 18 -10.68 -16.71 -18.97
C PRO A 18 -11.73 -17.23 -19.95
N LEU A 19 -12.21 -16.39 -20.87
CA LEU A 19 -13.17 -16.82 -21.90
C LEU A 19 -12.56 -17.80 -22.90
N GLY A 20 -11.33 -17.58 -23.32
CA GLY A 20 -10.59 -18.53 -24.19
C GLY A 20 -10.31 -19.86 -23.49
N LEU A 21 -9.99 -19.81 -22.19
CA LEU A 21 -9.85 -21.00 -21.36
C LEU A 21 -11.18 -21.75 -21.19
N ILE A 22 -12.34 -21.08 -21.23
CA ILE A 22 -13.67 -21.71 -21.21
C ILE A 22 -13.85 -22.64 -22.42
N PHE A 23 -13.37 -22.26 -23.60
CA PHE A 23 -13.47 -23.09 -24.81
C PHE A 23 -12.43 -24.22 -24.85
N LEU A 24 -11.34 -24.09 -24.11
CA LEU A 24 -10.25 -25.07 -24.06
C LEU A 24 -10.29 -25.96 -22.81
N VAL A 25 -11.03 -25.55 -21.76
CA VAL A 25 -10.95 -26.16 -20.44
C VAL A 25 -12.36 -26.32 -19.86
N THR A 26 -12.56 -27.35 -19.06
CA THR A 26 -13.85 -27.63 -18.39
C THR A 26 -14.19 -26.59 -17.32
N GLY A 27 -15.49 -26.45 -16.99
CA GLY A 27 -15.93 -25.59 -15.87
C GLY A 27 -15.25 -25.90 -14.53
N GLN A 28 -14.73 -27.13 -14.38
CA GLN A 28 -13.89 -27.53 -13.25
C GLN A 28 -12.60 -26.70 -13.16
N PHE A 29 -11.94 -26.44 -14.28
CA PHE A 29 -10.69 -25.65 -14.30
C PHE A 29 -10.92 -24.20 -13.83
N LEU A 30 -12.05 -23.59 -14.16
CA LEU A 30 -12.37 -22.23 -13.65
C LEU A 30 -12.45 -22.22 -12.13
N MET A 31 -13.12 -23.23 -11.58
CA MET A 31 -13.23 -23.37 -10.12
C MET A 31 -11.90 -23.72 -9.47
N ASP A 32 -11.09 -24.57 -10.12
CA ASP A 32 -9.74 -24.88 -9.66
C ASP A 32 -8.88 -23.61 -9.62
N PHE A 33 -8.91 -22.78 -10.66
CA PHE A 33 -8.20 -21.49 -10.65
C PHE A 33 -8.69 -20.56 -9.53
N VAL A 34 -10.02 -20.48 -9.33
CA VAL A 34 -10.61 -19.65 -8.28
C VAL A 34 -10.12 -20.07 -6.88
N PHE A 35 -9.94 -21.35 -6.62
CA PHE A 35 -9.52 -21.85 -5.30
C PHE A 35 -8.00 -21.95 -5.15
N PHE A 36 -7.29 -22.37 -6.19
CA PHE A 36 -5.84 -22.56 -6.10
C PHE A 36 -5.05 -21.25 -6.19
N TYR A 37 -5.57 -20.20 -6.81
CA TYR A 37 -4.88 -18.92 -6.90
C TYR A 37 -4.61 -18.29 -5.52
N PRO A 38 -5.61 -18.08 -4.63
CA PRO A 38 -5.35 -17.58 -3.27
C PRO A 38 -4.45 -18.50 -2.46
N LEU A 39 -4.60 -19.81 -2.61
CA LEU A 39 -3.74 -20.81 -1.97
C LEU A 39 -2.28 -20.65 -2.39
N PHE A 40 -2.04 -20.58 -3.68
CA PHE A 40 -0.70 -20.39 -4.26
C PHE A 40 -0.07 -19.08 -3.80
N MET A 41 -0.82 -17.96 -3.89
CA MET A 41 -0.32 -16.65 -3.49
C MET A 41 -0.02 -16.59 -1.99
N SER A 42 -0.88 -17.12 -1.14
CA SER A 42 -0.64 -17.19 0.30
C SER A 42 0.62 -18.02 0.61
N ALA A 43 0.79 -19.17 -0.04
CA ALA A 43 1.98 -20.01 0.13
C ALA A 43 3.26 -19.29 -0.34
N LEU A 44 3.21 -18.58 -1.46
CA LEU A 44 4.32 -17.78 -1.99
C LEU A 44 4.71 -16.66 -1.03
N TRP A 45 3.74 -15.94 -0.48
CA TRP A 45 3.99 -14.86 0.47
C TRP A 45 4.53 -15.37 1.81
N ILE A 46 4.03 -16.51 2.30
CA ILE A 46 4.57 -17.17 3.49
C ILE A 46 6.03 -17.58 3.25
N ALA A 47 6.31 -18.26 2.15
CA ALA A 47 7.66 -18.74 1.83
C ALA A 47 8.64 -17.57 1.66
N GLY A 48 8.28 -16.54 0.89
CA GLY A 48 9.12 -15.37 0.68
C GLY A 48 9.33 -14.53 1.95
N GLY A 49 8.27 -14.35 2.74
CA GLY A 49 8.36 -13.62 4.01
C GLY A 49 9.22 -14.35 5.05
N LEU A 50 9.06 -15.68 5.18
CA LEU A 50 9.91 -16.51 6.05
C LEU A 50 11.36 -16.54 5.56
N TYR A 51 11.59 -16.64 4.24
CA TYR A 51 12.93 -16.58 3.68
C TYR A 51 13.62 -15.26 4.04
N PHE A 52 12.92 -14.11 3.84
CA PHE A 52 13.45 -12.80 4.20
C PHE A 52 13.77 -12.71 5.69
N TRP A 53 12.83 -13.16 6.54
CA TRP A 53 13.02 -13.12 7.98
C TRP A 53 14.19 -14.01 8.44
N LEU A 54 14.29 -15.26 7.96
CA LEU A 54 15.32 -16.20 8.35
C LEU A 54 16.72 -15.79 7.90
N HIS A 55 16.87 -15.19 6.71
CA HIS A 55 18.18 -14.86 6.15
C HIS A 55 18.69 -13.50 6.57
N TRP A 56 17.81 -12.53 6.80
CA TRP A 56 18.22 -11.15 7.10
C TRP A 56 17.61 -10.60 8.37
N GLU A 57 16.28 -10.44 8.43
CA GLU A 57 15.60 -9.63 9.42
C GLU A 57 15.82 -10.10 10.85
N ARG A 58 15.83 -11.39 11.13
CA ARG A 58 16.04 -11.95 12.48
C ARG A 58 17.41 -11.61 13.06
N HIS A 59 18.39 -11.32 12.21
CA HIS A 59 19.75 -10.99 12.60
C HIS A 59 19.96 -9.48 12.81
N TRP A 60 19.02 -8.65 12.39
CA TRP A 60 19.14 -7.22 12.61
C TRP A 60 18.86 -6.88 14.08
N PRO A 61 19.64 -5.99 14.70
CA PRO A 61 19.39 -5.56 16.07
C PRO A 61 18.03 -4.85 16.13
N TRP A 62 17.19 -5.26 17.07
CA TRP A 62 15.93 -4.63 17.38
C TRP A 62 15.49 -5.02 18.79
N GLU A 63 15.57 -4.05 19.69
CA GLU A 63 14.97 -4.04 21.02
C GLU A 63 14.40 -2.65 21.24
N GLU A 64 13.56 -2.48 22.25
CA GLU A 64 12.88 -1.21 22.51
C GLU A 64 13.88 -0.06 22.73
N ASP A 65 15.05 -0.37 23.31
CA ASP A 65 16.14 0.55 23.59
C ASP A 65 17.29 0.46 22.58
N THR A 66 17.11 -0.26 21.45
CA THR A 66 18.13 -0.30 20.41
C THR A 66 18.43 1.11 19.91
N PRO A 67 19.69 1.58 19.98
CA PRO A 67 20.04 2.90 19.50
C PRO A 67 19.80 3.01 18.00
N ALA A 68 19.46 4.23 17.55
CA ALA A 68 19.36 4.52 16.11
C ALA A 68 20.67 4.16 15.40
N PRO A 69 20.64 3.69 14.14
CA PRO A 69 21.86 3.45 13.37
C PRO A 69 22.63 4.76 13.22
N THR A 70 23.96 4.68 13.39
CA THR A 70 24.85 5.81 13.13
C THR A 70 24.92 6.05 11.62
N LEU A 71 24.60 7.26 11.18
CA LEU A 71 24.66 7.63 9.78
C LEU A 71 26.00 8.24 9.43
N ALA A 72 26.75 7.61 8.52
CA ALA A 72 28.04 8.10 8.09
C ALA A 72 27.93 9.50 7.47
N GLY A 73 28.75 10.45 7.94
CA GLY A 73 28.75 11.83 7.48
C GLY A 73 27.61 12.69 8.01
N GLU A 74 26.80 12.17 8.91
CA GLU A 74 25.67 12.86 9.56
C GLU A 74 24.84 13.73 8.61
N PRO A 75 24.29 13.16 7.51
CA PRO A 75 23.58 13.94 6.51
C PRO A 75 22.32 14.57 7.09
N LEU A 76 21.95 15.76 6.60
CA LEU A 76 20.65 16.35 6.90
C LEU A 76 19.54 15.41 6.37
N ILE A 77 18.47 15.22 7.14
CA ILE A 77 17.22 14.53 6.72
C ILE A 77 16.09 15.55 6.72
N SER A 78 15.39 15.70 5.59
CA SER A 78 14.17 16.53 5.53
C SER A 78 12.94 15.64 5.71
N ILE A 79 12.15 15.90 6.76
CA ILE A 79 10.87 15.21 6.99
C ILE A 79 9.76 16.09 6.40
N ILE A 80 9.04 15.55 5.40
CA ILE A 80 7.99 16.26 4.66
C ILE A 80 6.63 15.75 5.09
N ILE A 81 5.75 16.67 5.50
CA ILE A 81 4.42 16.36 6.03
C ILE A 81 3.38 17.16 5.27
N PRO A 82 2.71 16.59 4.27
CA PRO A 82 1.56 17.21 3.63
C PRO A 82 0.36 17.20 4.59
N CYS A 83 -0.30 18.34 4.74
CA CYS A 83 -1.41 18.52 5.66
C CYS A 83 -2.64 19.09 4.93
N TYR A 84 -3.80 18.48 5.11
CA TYR A 84 -5.07 18.99 4.61
C TYR A 84 -6.20 18.63 5.57
N ASN A 85 -6.72 19.63 6.30
CA ASN A 85 -7.73 19.48 7.36
C ASN A 85 -7.28 18.47 8.43
N GLU A 86 -6.15 18.77 9.07
CA GLU A 86 -5.48 17.95 10.08
C GLU A 86 -5.40 18.63 11.44
N GLY A 87 -6.21 19.67 11.68
CA GLY A 87 -6.12 20.49 12.88
C GLY A 87 -6.06 19.72 14.20
N ASP A 88 -6.76 18.57 14.27
CA ASP A 88 -6.82 17.73 15.48
C ASP A 88 -5.59 16.82 15.67
N ASN A 89 -4.83 16.53 14.59
CA ASN A 89 -3.76 15.51 14.62
C ASN A 89 -2.38 16.10 14.34
N VAL A 90 -2.31 17.24 13.65
CA VAL A 90 -1.06 17.73 13.08
C VAL A 90 -0.02 18.08 14.15
N ALA A 91 -0.44 18.50 15.35
CA ALA A 91 0.48 18.81 16.44
C ALA A 91 1.25 17.55 16.88
N ASP A 92 0.55 16.45 17.16
CA ASP A 92 1.18 15.17 17.51
C ASP A 92 2.13 14.67 16.42
N THR A 93 1.75 14.86 15.15
CA THR A 93 2.57 14.46 13.99
C THR A 93 3.86 15.27 13.90
N ILE A 94 3.79 16.59 14.10
CA ILE A 94 4.97 17.48 14.12
C ILE A 94 5.87 17.14 15.29
N ASP A 95 5.32 16.93 16.49
CA ASP A 95 6.07 16.57 17.69
C ASP A 95 6.81 15.23 17.50
N ALA A 96 6.14 14.22 16.95
CA ALA A 96 6.76 12.93 16.62
C ALA A 96 7.89 13.07 15.59
N ALA A 97 7.72 13.94 14.58
CA ALA A 97 8.73 14.21 13.57
C ALA A 97 9.94 14.97 14.15
N LEU A 98 9.71 15.97 15.01
CA LEU A 98 10.77 16.71 15.69
C LEU A 98 11.47 15.89 16.77
N GLY A 99 10.79 14.91 17.33
CA GLY A 99 11.25 13.98 18.38
C GLY A 99 12.19 12.88 17.88
N GLN A 100 12.65 12.90 16.61
CA GLN A 100 13.64 11.93 16.14
C GLN A 100 14.92 11.99 16.95
N VAL A 101 15.46 10.81 17.33
CA VAL A 101 16.74 10.70 18.05
C VAL A 101 17.91 11.19 17.18
N TYR A 102 17.82 10.99 15.87
CA TYR A 102 18.80 11.53 14.93
C TYR A 102 18.72 13.07 14.91
N PRO A 103 19.82 13.80 15.23
CA PRO A 103 19.74 15.22 15.52
C PRO A 103 19.64 16.12 14.28
N ASN A 104 20.26 15.72 13.16
CA ASN A 104 20.39 16.57 11.98
C ASN A 104 19.16 16.44 11.07
N ILE A 105 18.04 17.01 11.49
CA ILE A 105 16.75 16.99 10.79
C ILE A 105 16.21 18.41 10.56
N GLU A 106 15.46 18.58 9.49
CA GLU A 106 14.46 19.64 9.31
C GLU A 106 13.08 19.04 9.06
N VAL A 107 12.04 19.70 9.52
CA VAL A 107 10.65 19.31 9.27
C VAL A 107 10.01 20.36 8.38
N ILE A 108 9.35 19.91 7.29
CA ILE A 108 8.65 20.79 6.35
C ILE A 108 7.19 20.34 6.28
N ALA A 109 6.33 21.12 6.94
CA ALA A 109 4.88 20.95 6.86
C ALA A 109 4.32 21.75 5.68
N VAL A 110 3.52 21.10 4.84
CA VAL A 110 2.90 21.75 3.67
C VAL A 110 1.38 21.73 3.85
N ASN A 111 0.81 22.88 4.20
CA ASN A 111 -0.64 23.05 4.30
C ASN A 111 -1.23 23.24 2.90
N ASP A 112 -1.99 22.25 2.44
CA ASP A 112 -2.61 22.21 1.10
C ASP A 112 -3.97 22.95 1.08
N GLY A 113 -4.00 24.20 1.55
CA GLY A 113 -5.19 25.03 1.54
C GLY A 113 -6.30 24.50 2.44
N SER A 114 -5.96 24.10 3.67
CA SER A 114 -6.94 23.65 4.67
C SER A 114 -7.99 24.69 4.99
N SER A 115 -9.21 24.24 5.27
CA SER A 115 -10.35 25.09 5.65
C SER A 115 -10.64 25.10 7.16
N ASP A 116 -9.95 24.22 7.93
CA ASP A 116 -10.00 24.14 9.38
C ASP A 116 -8.88 24.95 10.05
N ASN A 117 -8.61 24.71 11.34
CA ASN A 117 -7.57 25.37 12.11
C ASN A 117 -6.14 24.88 11.84
N THR A 118 -5.92 23.98 10.87
CA THR A 118 -4.59 23.40 10.55
C THR A 118 -3.52 24.47 10.34
N ALA A 119 -3.84 25.54 9.58
CA ALA A 119 -2.88 26.62 9.32
C ALA A 119 -2.43 27.30 10.61
N ALA A 120 -3.37 27.68 11.48
CA ALA A 120 -3.08 28.36 12.75
C ALA A 120 -2.24 27.49 13.71
N VAL A 121 -2.52 26.18 13.76
CA VAL A 121 -1.74 25.22 14.56
C VAL A 121 -0.30 25.12 14.04
N LEU A 122 -0.13 24.98 12.74
CA LEU A 122 1.20 24.89 12.11
C LEU A 122 2.02 26.16 12.33
N ASP A 123 1.42 27.35 12.19
CA ASP A 123 2.10 28.62 12.41
C ASP A 123 2.53 28.79 13.87
N SER A 124 1.68 28.41 14.81
CA SER A 124 2.00 28.41 16.25
C SER A 124 3.19 27.49 16.56
N LEU A 125 3.22 26.28 15.99
CA LEU A 125 4.32 25.32 16.17
C LEU A 125 5.63 25.82 15.52
N ALA A 126 5.55 26.49 14.37
CA ALA A 126 6.72 27.03 13.69
C ALA A 126 7.40 28.14 14.48
N LEU A 127 6.66 28.94 15.24
CA LEU A 127 7.21 29.93 16.17
C LEU A 127 7.98 29.30 17.34
N GLN A 128 7.61 28.11 17.76
CA GLN A 128 8.21 27.40 18.89
C GLN A 128 9.41 26.52 18.47
N HIS A 129 9.43 26.03 17.21
CA HIS A 129 10.40 25.05 16.73
C HIS A 129 11.21 25.55 15.54
N PRO A 130 12.45 26.02 15.71
CA PRO A 130 13.30 26.53 14.60
C PRO A 130 13.59 25.51 13.49
N ARG A 131 13.46 24.20 13.77
CA ARG A 131 13.63 23.13 12.79
C ARG A 131 12.38 22.86 11.95
N LEU A 132 11.23 23.49 12.29
CA LEU A 132 9.98 23.39 11.55
C LEU A 132 9.85 24.55 10.57
N ARG A 133 9.57 24.24 9.33
CA ARG A 133 9.21 25.19 8.27
C ARG A 133 7.83 24.88 7.75
N VAL A 134 7.01 25.89 7.59
CA VAL A 134 5.63 25.73 7.07
C VAL A 134 5.51 26.39 5.71
N LEU A 135 4.85 25.69 4.80
CA LEU A 135 4.48 26.20 3.46
C LEU A 135 2.95 26.17 3.35
N HIS A 136 2.34 27.28 2.99
CA HIS A 136 0.90 27.36 2.75
C HIS A 136 0.59 27.46 1.28
N LEU A 137 -0.23 26.55 0.75
CA LEU A 137 -0.81 26.67 -0.58
C LEU A 137 -2.14 27.42 -0.47
N ALA A 138 -2.44 28.24 -1.46
CA ALA A 138 -3.65 29.09 -1.45
C ALA A 138 -4.97 28.28 -1.54
N GLN A 139 -4.92 27.07 -2.06
CA GLN A 139 -6.07 26.16 -2.21
C GLN A 139 -5.61 24.72 -2.33
N ASN A 140 -6.51 23.76 -2.06
CA ASN A 140 -6.24 22.34 -2.19
C ASN A 140 -5.81 21.97 -3.63
N GLN A 141 -4.53 21.58 -3.77
CA GLN A 141 -3.91 21.15 -5.02
C GLN A 141 -3.74 19.62 -5.07
N GLY A 142 -3.97 18.93 -3.95
CA GLY A 142 -3.80 17.49 -3.77
C GLY A 142 -2.45 17.09 -3.18
N LYS A 143 -2.42 15.94 -2.51
CA LYS A 143 -1.26 15.43 -1.77
C LYS A 143 0.03 15.38 -2.60
N ALA A 144 -0.05 14.98 -3.88
CA ALA A 144 1.09 14.94 -4.79
C ALA A 144 1.76 16.30 -4.97
N VAL A 145 0.98 17.38 -5.07
CA VAL A 145 1.51 18.75 -5.17
C VAL A 145 2.13 19.18 -3.85
N ALA A 146 1.47 18.93 -2.71
CA ALA A 146 2.00 19.26 -1.40
C ALA A 146 3.33 18.56 -1.14
N LEU A 147 3.44 17.25 -1.46
CA LEU A 147 4.70 16.50 -1.36
C LEU A 147 5.78 17.08 -2.28
N ARG A 148 5.45 17.43 -3.53
CA ARG A 148 6.38 18.06 -4.47
C ARG A 148 6.90 19.40 -3.95
N MET A 149 6.03 20.24 -3.41
CA MET A 149 6.42 21.53 -2.85
C MET A 149 7.36 21.39 -1.66
N GLY A 150 7.06 20.43 -0.75
CA GLY A 150 7.95 20.09 0.35
C GLY A 150 9.31 19.57 -0.12
N ALA A 151 9.30 18.66 -1.11
CA ALA A 151 10.55 18.10 -1.67
C ALA A 151 11.42 19.14 -2.36
N VAL A 152 10.83 20.08 -3.11
CA VAL A 152 11.56 21.21 -3.74
C VAL A 152 12.16 22.13 -2.68
N ALA A 153 11.39 22.44 -1.62
CA ALA A 153 11.84 23.31 -0.52
C ALA A 153 12.88 22.64 0.40
N ALA A 154 12.99 21.32 0.38
CA ALA A 154 13.92 20.55 1.20
C ALA A 154 15.37 20.82 0.84
N ARG A 155 16.23 20.94 1.87
CA ARG A 155 17.68 21.16 1.73
C ARG A 155 18.46 19.86 1.65
N SER A 156 17.86 18.76 2.08
CA SER A 156 18.51 17.45 2.13
C SER A 156 18.39 16.67 0.82
N GLU A 157 19.31 15.76 0.59
CA GLU A 157 19.22 14.69 -0.42
C GLU A 157 18.28 13.57 0.03
N TYR A 158 18.03 13.42 1.34
CA TYR A 158 17.23 12.36 1.94
C TYR A 158 15.91 12.93 2.46
N LEU A 159 14.81 12.56 1.82
CA LEU A 159 13.49 13.08 2.09
C LEU A 159 12.65 11.98 2.75
N VAL A 160 12.21 12.15 4.00
CA VAL A 160 11.27 11.25 4.67
C VAL A 160 9.88 11.85 4.57
N CYS A 161 8.95 11.16 3.90
CA CYS A 161 7.57 11.60 3.74
C CYS A 161 6.66 10.79 4.66
N ILE A 162 5.81 11.48 5.42
CA ILE A 162 4.78 10.87 6.29
C ILE A 162 3.46 11.61 6.11
N ASP A 163 2.33 10.97 6.44
CA ASP A 163 1.01 11.64 6.40
C ASP A 163 0.82 12.59 7.59
N GLY A 164 -0.07 13.58 7.45
CA GLY A 164 -0.34 14.62 8.45
C GLY A 164 -1.02 14.14 9.74
N ASP A 165 -1.40 12.85 9.80
CA ASP A 165 -2.00 12.15 10.94
C ASP A 165 -1.14 10.97 11.44
N ALA A 166 0.08 10.84 10.92
CA ALA A 166 0.97 9.73 11.19
C ALA A 166 2.00 10.09 12.27
N LEU A 167 2.27 9.18 13.20
CA LEU A 167 3.31 9.34 14.22
C LEU A 167 4.54 8.52 13.84
N LEU A 168 5.61 9.21 13.48
CA LEU A 168 6.88 8.60 13.15
C LEU A 168 7.59 8.10 14.41
N ASP A 169 8.03 6.85 14.44
CA ASP A 169 8.82 6.32 15.55
C ASP A 169 10.15 7.08 15.69
N LYS A 170 10.63 7.23 16.91
CA LYS A 170 11.80 8.04 17.29
C LYS A 170 13.09 7.73 16.50
N ASN A 171 13.22 6.52 15.95
CA ASN A 171 14.40 6.09 15.19
C ASN A 171 14.12 5.85 13.70
N ALA A 172 12.87 6.04 13.24
CA ALA A 172 12.45 5.61 11.91
C ALA A 172 13.18 6.34 10.79
N ALA A 173 13.43 7.65 10.93
CA ALA A 173 14.15 8.43 9.92
C ALA A 173 15.56 7.88 9.67
N ALA A 174 16.29 7.57 10.75
CA ALA A 174 17.65 7.00 10.65
C ALA A 174 17.62 5.59 10.02
N TYR A 175 16.67 4.72 10.42
CA TYR A 175 16.53 3.40 9.82
C TYR A 175 16.23 3.46 8.32
N MET A 176 15.45 4.43 7.85
CA MET A 176 15.17 4.56 6.42
C MET A 176 16.34 5.11 5.63
N VAL A 177 17.15 6.00 6.21
CA VAL A 177 18.27 6.63 5.49
C VAL A 177 19.53 5.77 5.49
N ALA A 178 19.78 4.98 6.55
CA ALA A 178 20.96 4.11 6.63
C ALA A 178 21.18 3.24 5.38
N PRO A 179 20.20 2.45 4.88
CA PRO A 179 20.39 1.65 3.67
C PRO A 179 20.59 2.49 2.41
N MET A 180 20.14 3.75 2.39
CA MET A 180 20.37 4.64 1.25
C MET A 180 21.81 5.14 1.20
N LEU A 181 22.48 5.29 2.35
CA LEU A 181 23.90 5.62 2.42
C LEU A 181 24.76 4.45 1.91
N ASP A 182 24.41 3.23 2.30
CA ASP A 182 25.13 2.03 1.90
C ASP A 182 24.93 1.68 0.42
N ASN A 183 23.78 2.04 -0.16
CA ASN A 183 23.45 1.71 -1.54
C ASN A 183 22.98 2.94 -2.34
N PRO A 184 23.85 3.52 -3.18
CA PRO A 184 23.52 4.70 -3.99
C PRO A 184 22.46 4.44 -5.08
N ARG A 185 22.10 3.17 -5.35
CA ARG A 185 21.04 2.81 -6.31
C ARG A 185 19.65 2.80 -5.67
N LEU A 186 19.55 2.99 -4.34
CA LEU A 186 18.25 3.09 -3.70
C LEU A 186 17.65 4.48 -3.97
N GLY A 187 16.51 4.48 -4.68
CA GLY A 187 15.67 5.67 -4.90
C GLY A 187 14.64 5.87 -3.80
N ALA A 188 14.20 4.80 -3.15
CA ALA A 188 13.27 4.87 -2.03
C ALA A 188 13.48 3.75 -1.01
N VAL A 189 13.10 4.03 0.25
CA VAL A 189 13.00 3.07 1.35
C VAL A 189 11.62 3.20 1.98
N THR A 190 10.81 2.15 1.91
CA THR A 190 9.48 2.14 2.52
C THR A 190 9.54 1.55 3.92
N GLY A 191 8.90 2.19 4.89
CA GLY A 191 8.81 1.74 6.28
C GLY A 191 7.64 0.78 6.52
N ASN A 192 7.39 0.54 7.80
CA ASN A 192 6.43 -0.41 8.34
C ASN A 192 5.30 0.31 9.10
N PRO A 193 4.18 0.63 8.44
CA PRO A 193 3.07 1.29 9.09
C PRO A 193 2.38 0.36 10.08
N ARG A 194 2.04 0.90 11.27
CA ARG A 194 1.32 0.22 12.35
C ARG A 194 0.03 0.98 12.68
N ILE A 195 -1.04 0.27 12.96
CA ILE A 195 -2.37 0.88 13.16
C ILE A 195 -2.56 1.29 14.62
N ARG A 196 -2.97 2.53 14.84
CA ARG A 196 -3.35 3.09 16.16
C ARG A 196 -4.81 2.83 16.50
N THR A 197 -5.71 2.97 15.52
CA THR A 197 -7.17 2.83 15.70
C THR A 197 -7.54 1.36 15.91
N ARG A 198 -8.07 1.05 17.11
CA ARG A 198 -8.40 -0.33 17.53
C ARG A 198 -9.67 -0.41 18.36
N SER A 199 -10.51 0.63 18.31
CA SER A 199 -11.72 0.71 19.13
C SER A 199 -12.81 -0.24 18.65
N THR A 200 -12.91 -0.43 17.33
CA THR A 200 -13.91 -1.31 16.69
C THR A 200 -13.30 -2.65 16.23
N LEU A 201 -14.16 -3.62 15.90
CA LEU A 201 -13.76 -4.88 15.27
C LEU A 201 -13.02 -4.62 13.94
N ILE A 202 -13.51 -3.66 13.14
CA ILE A 202 -12.90 -3.28 11.86
C ILE A 202 -11.48 -2.72 12.07
N GLY A 203 -11.26 -1.88 13.08
CA GLY A 203 -9.91 -1.41 13.44
C GLY A 203 -8.99 -2.56 13.83
N ARG A 204 -9.47 -3.49 14.68
CA ARG A 204 -8.66 -4.62 15.19
C ARG A 204 -8.26 -5.61 14.10
N VAL A 205 -9.16 -5.95 13.15
CA VAL A 205 -8.81 -6.87 12.06
C VAL A 205 -7.80 -6.27 11.09
N GLN A 206 -7.85 -4.95 10.87
CA GLN A 206 -6.88 -4.26 10.01
C GLN A 206 -5.46 -4.31 10.58
N VAL A 207 -5.28 -4.40 11.90
CA VAL A 207 -3.95 -4.57 12.52
C VAL A 207 -3.25 -5.83 12.01
N GLY A 208 -3.94 -6.97 12.03
CA GLY A 208 -3.43 -8.23 11.47
C GLY A 208 -3.30 -8.21 9.95
N GLU A 209 -4.26 -7.56 9.27
CA GLU A 209 -4.21 -7.37 7.83
C GLU A 209 -2.96 -6.60 7.39
N PHE A 210 -2.62 -5.49 8.06
CA PHE A 210 -1.42 -4.72 7.71
C PHE A 210 -0.13 -5.52 7.87
N SER A 211 -0.01 -6.34 8.91
CA SER A 211 1.13 -7.27 9.05
C SER A 211 1.19 -8.27 7.88
N SER A 212 0.05 -8.81 7.46
CA SER A 212 -0.02 -9.79 6.38
C SER A 212 0.17 -9.17 5.00
N ILE A 213 -0.57 -8.11 4.68
CA ILE A 213 -0.63 -7.53 3.33
C ILE A 213 0.50 -6.52 3.10
N ILE A 214 0.78 -5.65 4.07
CA ILE A 214 1.85 -4.68 3.93
C ILE A 214 3.18 -5.31 4.34
N GLY A 215 3.24 -5.96 5.50
CA GLY A 215 4.47 -6.51 6.05
C GLY A 215 4.99 -7.73 5.29
N LEU A 216 4.19 -8.80 5.21
CA LEU A 216 4.65 -10.09 4.65
C LEU A 216 4.86 -10.03 3.14
N ILE A 217 3.94 -9.37 2.41
CA ILE A 217 4.05 -9.22 0.95
C ILE A 217 5.27 -8.36 0.60
N LYS A 218 5.52 -7.25 1.29
CA LYS A 218 6.72 -6.44 1.05
C LYS A 218 8.01 -7.19 1.34
N ARG A 219 8.06 -8.05 2.36
CA ARG A 219 9.19 -8.95 2.60
C ARG A 219 9.43 -9.87 1.41
N THR A 220 8.36 -10.49 0.91
CA THR A 220 8.42 -11.35 -0.28
C THR A 220 8.89 -10.58 -1.51
N GLN A 221 8.29 -9.45 -1.79
CA GLN A 221 8.65 -8.57 -2.92
C GLN A 221 10.09 -8.05 -2.80
N ARG A 222 10.58 -7.83 -1.58
CA ARG A 222 11.98 -7.48 -1.31
C ARG A 222 12.95 -8.60 -1.71
N VAL A 223 12.59 -9.87 -1.52
CA VAL A 223 13.38 -11.03 -1.98
C VAL A 223 13.50 -11.02 -3.50
N PHE A 224 12.43 -10.71 -4.21
CA PHE A 224 12.43 -10.56 -5.67
C PHE A 224 13.10 -9.26 -6.15
N GLY A 225 13.47 -8.36 -5.24
CA GLY A 225 14.13 -7.09 -5.54
C GLY A 225 13.21 -6.06 -6.21
N ARG A 226 11.89 -6.23 -6.14
CA ARG A 226 10.89 -5.29 -6.69
C ARG A 226 9.73 -5.16 -5.72
N ILE A 227 9.26 -3.94 -5.51
CA ILE A 227 8.16 -3.62 -4.60
C ILE A 227 7.03 -2.98 -5.40
N PHE A 228 5.81 -3.49 -5.27
CA PHE A 228 4.64 -2.98 -5.99
C PHE A 228 4.34 -1.53 -5.62
N THR A 229 4.37 -1.21 -4.32
CA THR A 229 4.14 0.15 -3.83
C THR A 229 4.94 0.42 -2.55
N VAL A 230 5.49 1.62 -2.44
CA VAL A 230 5.91 2.15 -1.15
C VAL A 230 4.67 2.43 -0.29
N SER A 231 4.82 2.55 1.02
CA SER A 231 3.74 3.04 1.88
C SER A 231 3.72 4.56 1.82
N GLY A 232 2.67 5.15 1.24
CA GLY A 232 2.53 6.62 1.16
C GLY A 232 2.50 7.32 2.51
N VAL A 233 2.34 6.55 3.60
CA VAL A 233 2.32 7.04 4.99
C VAL A 233 3.69 7.03 5.67
N VAL A 234 4.68 6.30 5.14
CA VAL A 234 6.06 6.28 5.67
C VAL A 234 7.03 5.79 4.59
N VAL A 235 7.77 6.71 4.02
CA VAL A 235 8.74 6.41 2.96
C VAL A 235 9.84 7.45 2.92
N ALA A 236 11.09 7.00 2.75
CA ALA A 236 12.20 7.88 2.43
C ALA A 236 12.49 7.83 0.92
N PHE A 237 12.80 8.98 0.35
CA PHE A 237 13.20 9.12 -1.05
C PHE A 237 14.58 9.78 -1.15
N ARG A 238 15.34 9.39 -2.18
CA ARG A 238 16.49 10.15 -2.63
C ARG A 238 15.99 11.29 -3.52
N LYS A 239 16.30 12.53 -3.18
CA LYS A 239 15.84 13.72 -3.92
C LYS A 239 16.23 13.65 -5.39
N LYS A 240 17.49 13.30 -5.69
CA LYS A 240 17.96 13.08 -7.05
C LYS A 240 17.15 12.04 -7.84
N ALA A 241 16.63 11.02 -7.18
CA ALA A 241 15.78 10.01 -7.83
C ALA A 241 14.41 10.59 -8.18
N LEU A 242 13.82 11.39 -7.28
CA LEU A 242 12.58 12.11 -7.55
C LEU A 242 12.73 13.14 -8.66
N ASP A 243 13.82 13.92 -8.66
CA ASP A 243 14.12 14.89 -9.72
C ASP A 243 14.13 14.24 -11.11
N ARG A 244 14.76 13.07 -11.23
CA ARG A 244 14.84 12.34 -12.50
C ARG A 244 13.52 11.88 -13.07
N ILE A 245 12.55 11.58 -12.20
CA ILE A 245 11.22 11.08 -12.59
C ILE A 245 10.15 12.17 -12.59
N ASP A 246 10.52 13.44 -12.41
CA ASP A 246 9.61 14.58 -12.25
C ASP A 246 8.59 14.38 -11.11
N TYR A 247 9.11 13.97 -9.94
CA TYR A 247 8.35 13.84 -8.69
C TYR A 247 7.06 13.01 -8.80
N TRP A 248 6.05 13.31 -7.98
CA TRP A 248 4.75 12.63 -7.98
C TRP A 248 3.84 13.18 -9.09
N SER A 249 3.11 12.28 -9.73
CA SER A 249 2.12 12.66 -10.74
C SER A 249 0.84 13.18 -10.08
N THR A 250 0.33 14.30 -10.56
CA THR A 250 -0.84 14.99 -9.99
C THR A 250 -2.17 14.44 -10.49
N ASP A 251 -2.15 13.54 -11.47
CA ASP A 251 -3.28 12.90 -12.13
C ASP A 251 -3.63 11.51 -11.56
N MET A 252 -2.87 11.01 -10.57
CA MET A 252 -3.05 9.69 -9.96
C MET A 252 -3.72 9.78 -8.60
N ILE A 253 -4.70 8.89 -8.35
CA ILE A 253 -5.39 8.80 -7.05
C ILE A 253 -4.47 8.21 -5.96
N THR A 254 -3.53 7.36 -6.37
CA THR A 254 -2.51 6.74 -5.52
C THR A 254 -1.13 7.14 -6.01
N GLU A 255 -0.66 8.28 -5.52
CA GLU A 255 0.65 8.85 -5.86
C GLU A 255 1.81 7.95 -5.46
N ASP A 256 1.62 7.13 -4.42
CA ASP A 256 2.58 6.18 -3.88
C ASP A 256 2.81 4.96 -4.79
N ILE A 257 1.76 4.42 -5.41
CA ILE A 257 1.91 3.36 -6.41
C ILE A 257 2.61 3.92 -7.64
N ASP A 258 2.18 5.07 -8.16
CA ASP A 258 2.74 5.68 -9.37
C ASP A 258 4.22 6.01 -9.21
N VAL A 259 4.62 6.68 -8.12
CA VAL A 259 6.04 7.01 -7.87
C VAL A 259 6.90 5.75 -7.74
N SER A 260 6.36 4.68 -7.16
CA SER A 260 7.06 3.39 -7.03
C SER A 260 7.38 2.79 -8.40
N TRP A 261 6.44 2.84 -9.33
CA TRP A 261 6.63 2.32 -10.68
C TRP A 261 7.55 3.23 -11.50
N LYS A 262 7.40 4.55 -11.42
CA LYS A 262 8.29 5.53 -12.07
C LYS A 262 9.74 5.34 -11.65
N LEU A 263 10.02 5.22 -10.34
CA LEU A 263 11.36 4.96 -9.83
C LEU A 263 11.96 3.68 -10.40
N GLN A 264 11.19 2.60 -10.37
CA GLN A 264 11.67 1.31 -10.86
C GLN A 264 11.83 1.31 -12.39
N LEU A 265 10.99 1.99 -13.15
CA LEU A 265 11.15 2.18 -14.60
C LEU A 265 12.41 2.99 -14.93
N ASP A 266 12.81 3.93 -14.06
CA ASP A 266 14.11 4.66 -14.17
C ASP A 266 15.28 3.90 -13.51
N HIS A 267 15.12 2.59 -13.27
CA HIS A 267 16.13 1.68 -12.73
C HIS A 267 16.57 1.94 -11.27
N TRP A 268 15.85 2.75 -10.51
CA TRP A 268 16.06 2.85 -9.08
C TRP A 268 15.51 1.63 -8.35
N ALA A 269 16.20 1.20 -7.30
CA ALA A 269 15.72 0.14 -6.43
C ALA A 269 14.90 0.74 -5.28
N ILE A 270 13.93 -0.05 -4.81
CA ILE A 270 13.14 0.26 -3.61
C ILE A 270 13.46 -0.78 -2.55
N PHE A 271 13.67 -0.32 -1.32
CA PHE A 271 13.96 -1.15 -0.17
C PHE A 271 12.79 -1.15 0.82
N TYR A 272 12.58 -2.26 1.54
CA TYR A 272 11.67 -2.32 2.67
C TYR A 272 12.46 -2.43 3.96
N GLU A 273 12.25 -1.49 4.89
CA GLU A 273 12.87 -1.45 6.21
C GLU A 273 11.81 -1.66 7.29
N PRO A 274 11.64 -2.89 7.81
CA PRO A 274 10.61 -3.20 8.78
C PRO A 274 10.79 -2.55 10.16
N ARG A 275 12.00 -2.04 10.50
CA ARG A 275 12.29 -1.34 11.75
C ARG A 275 11.85 0.13 11.72
N ALA A 276 11.61 0.69 10.52
CA ALA A 276 11.13 2.07 10.38
C ALA A 276 9.62 2.11 10.61
N LEU A 277 9.22 2.18 11.89
CA LEU A 277 7.82 2.18 12.29
C LEU A 277 7.18 3.54 12.12
N CYS A 278 5.89 3.54 11.78
CA CYS A 278 5.05 4.72 11.74
C CYS A 278 3.62 4.34 12.14
N TRP A 279 3.07 5.04 13.13
CA TRP A 279 1.76 4.74 13.68
C TRP A 279 0.69 5.58 12.99
N ILE A 280 -0.30 4.94 12.40
CA ILE A 280 -1.29 5.56 11.52
C ILE A 280 -2.72 5.34 11.98
N LEU A 281 -3.62 6.24 11.55
CA LEU A 281 -5.05 6.12 11.74
C LEU A 281 -5.68 5.40 10.54
N MET A 282 -6.65 4.53 10.82
CA MET A 282 -7.36 3.76 9.81
C MET A 282 -8.87 3.85 10.00
N PRO A 283 -9.67 3.69 8.92
CA PRO A 283 -11.12 3.68 9.05
C PRO A 283 -11.60 2.58 10.01
N GLU A 284 -12.54 2.92 10.88
CA GLU A 284 -13.16 1.99 11.82
C GLU A 284 -14.59 1.62 11.44
N THR A 285 -15.07 2.05 10.26
CA THR A 285 -16.38 1.72 9.71
C THR A 285 -16.24 0.85 8.46
N VAL A 286 -17.24 0.00 8.19
CA VAL A 286 -17.28 -0.82 6.95
C VAL A 286 -17.29 0.08 5.70
N GLY A 287 -18.05 1.18 5.74
CA GLY A 287 -18.10 2.14 4.62
C GLY A 287 -16.76 2.83 4.37
N GLY A 288 -16.04 3.21 5.45
CA GLY A 288 -14.70 3.80 5.36
C GLY A 288 -13.69 2.78 4.80
N LEU A 289 -13.70 1.55 5.31
CA LEU A 289 -12.86 0.46 4.78
C LEU A 289 -13.12 0.22 3.29
N TRP A 290 -14.39 0.12 2.88
CA TRP A 290 -14.75 -0.07 1.47
C TRP A 290 -14.22 1.05 0.57
N LYS A 291 -14.46 2.31 0.96
CA LYS A 291 -13.97 3.48 0.19
C LYS A 291 -12.46 3.47 0.04
N GLN A 292 -11.73 3.13 1.10
CA GLN A 292 -10.27 3.07 1.09
C GLN A 292 -9.76 1.95 0.17
N ARG A 293 -10.31 0.72 0.28
CA ARG A 293 -9.90 -0.42 -0.56
C ARG A 293 -10.26 -0.20 -2.03
N LEU A 294 -11.43 0.39 -2.30
CA LEU A 294 -11.82 0.76 -3.66
C LEU A 294 -10.86 1.79 -4.27
N ARG A 295 -10.43 2.79 -3.48
CA ARG A 295 -9.44 3.78 -3.91
C ARG A 295 -8.09 3.11 -4.24
N TRP A 296 -7.63 2.16 -3.42
CA TRP A 296 -6.39 1.44 -3.68
C TRP A 296 -6.47 0.57 -4.94
N ALA A 297 -7.57 -0.18 -5.11
CA ALA A 297 -7.79 -0.99 -6.30
C ALA A 297 -7.88 -0.13 -7.58
N GLN A 298 -8.57 1.02 -7.50
CA GLN A 298 -8.66 1.96 -8.61
C GLN A 298 -7.28 2.53 -8.97
N GLY A 299 -6.52 3.00 -7.98
CA GLY A 299 -5.18 3.54 -8.19
C GLY A 299 -4.21 2.51 -8.79
N GLY A 300 -4.26 1.26 -8.35
CA GLY A 300 -3.48 0.18 -8.96
C GLY A 300 -3.79 -0.02 -10.44
N ALA A 301 -5.09 0.02 -10.82
CA ALA A 301 -5.50 -0.08 -12.21
C ALA A 301 -5.05 1.13 -13.04
N GLU A 302 -5.19 2.36 -12.52
CA GLU A 302 -4.74 3.59 -13.19
C GLU A 302 -3.23 3.54 -13.48
N VAL A 303 -2.42 3.17 -12.50
CA VAL A 303 -0.96 3.07 -12.65
C VAL A 303 -0.57 1.98 -13.65
N LEU A 304 -1.27 0.83 -13.65
CA LEU A 304 -1.05 -0.20 -14.65
C LEU A 304 -1.27 0.34 -16.07
N PHE A 305 -2.43 0.94 -16.34
CA PHE A 305 -2.76 1.46 -17.67
C PHE A 305 -1.80 2.57 -18.11
N LYS A 306 -1.37 3.43 -17.20
CA LYS A 306 -0.41 4.49 -17.48
C LYS A 306 0.96 3.94 -17.89
N ASN A 307 1.44 2.90 -17.21
CA ASN A 307 2.82 2.43 -17.34
C ASN A 307 2.98 1.17 -18.20
N ILE A 308 1.92 0.52 -18.67
CA ILE A 308 1.98 -0.78 -19.34
C ILE A 308 2.89 -0.80 -20.56
N ARG A 309 2.92 0.28 -21.33
CA ARG A 309 3.83 0.41 -22.49
C ARG A 309 5.30 0.38 -22.09
N GLY A 310 5.63 1.09 -20.99
CA GLY A 310 6.99 1.10 -20.48
C GLY A 310 7.43 -0.26 -19.96
N ILE A 311 6.56 -0.90 -19.18
CA ILE A 311 6.84 -2.18 -18.53
C ILE A 311 6.99 -3.30 -19.54
N TRP A 312 6.19 -3.30 -20.62
CA TRP A 312 6.21 -4.35 -21.65
C TRP A 312 7.52 -4.37 -22.46
N GLN A 313 8.33 -3.30 -22.42
CA GLN A 313 9.63 -3.29 -23.09
C GLN A 313 10.57 -4.32 -22.47
N TRP A 314 11.32 -5.05 -23.29
CA TRP A 314 12.25 -6.10 -22.83
C TRP A 314 13.27 -5.61 -21.80
N ARG A 315 13.70 -4.36 -21.89
CA ARG A 315 14.62 -3.73 -20.92
C ARG A 315 14.04 -3.66 -19.52
N HIS A 316 12.69 -3.68 -19.37
CA HIS A 316 11.99 -3.64 -18.08
C HIS A 316 11.42 -5.00 -17.66
N ARG A 317 11.87 -6.12 -18.27
CA ARG A 317 11.42 -7.48 -17.95
C ARG A 317 11.51 -7.85 -16.46
N TYR A 318 12.38 -7.15 -15.72
CA TYR A 318 12.52 -7.31 -14.27
C TYR A 318 11.27 -6.85 -13.48
N LEU A 319 10.36 -6.07 -14.08
CA LEU A 319 9.06 -5.69 -13.50
C LEU A 319 7.92 -6.66 -13.89
N TRP A 320 8.17 -7.59 -14.82
CA TRP A 320 7.15 -8.53 -15.26
C TRP A 320 6.56 -9.39 -14.14
N PRO A 321 7.30 -9.84 -13.12
CA PRO A 321 6.69 -10.54 -12.00
C PRO A 321 5.58 -9.74 -11.31
N LEU A 322 5.77 -8.44 -11.08
CA LEU A 322 4.74 -7.56 -10.52
C LEU A 322 3.56 -7.36 -11.48
N LEU A 323 3.84 -7.22 -12.78
CA LEU A 323 2.82 -7.13 -13.80
C LEU A 323 1.97 -8.41 -13.85
N PHE A 324 2.60 -9.58 -13.85
CA PHE A 324 1.90 -10.86 -13.86
C PHE A 324 1.09 -11.09 -12.59
N GLU A 325 1.64 -10.77 -11.42
CA GLU A 325 0.92 -10.84 -10.14
C GLU A 325 -0.38 -10.00 -10.21
N TYR A 326 -0.29 -8.76 -10.69
CA TYR A 326 -1.44 -7.89 -10.85
C TYR A 326 -2.46 -8.41 -11.86
N CYS A 327 -2.00 -8.87 -13.04
CA CYS A 327 -2.85 -9.43 -14.08
C CYS A 327 -3.55 -10.71 -13.62
N LEU A 328 -2.84 -11.61 -12.93
CA LEU A 328 -3.41 -12.84 -12.38
C LEU A 328 -4.46 -12.54 -11.29
N SER A 329 -4.18 -11.58 -10.40
CA SER A 329 -5.13 -11.14 -9.37
C SER A 329 -6.41 -10.57 -9.99
N THR A 330 -6.27 -9.74 -11.02
CA THR A 330 -7.40 -9.17 -11.75
C THR A 330 -8.16 -10.25 -12.49
N GLY A 331 -7.44 -11.14 -13.21
CA GLY A 331 -8.02 -12.29 -13.91
C GLY A 331 -8.78 -13.22 -12.98
N TRP A 332 -8.25 -13.48 -11.78
CA TRP A 332 -8.92 -14.25 -10.74
C TRP A 332 -10.27 -13.64 -10.34
N ALA A 333 -10.31 -12.31 -10.11
CA ALA A 333 -11.56 -11.65 -9.72
C ALA A 333 -12.64 -11.79 -10.79
N PHE A 334 -12.29 -11.62 -12.08
CA PHE A 334 -13.23 -11.78 -13.19
C PHE A 334 -13.61 -13.25 -13.43
N THR A 335 -12.69 -14.19 -13.26
CA THR A 335 -12.98 -15.63 -13.33
C THR A 335 -13.98 -16.06 -12.26
N PHE A 336 -13.81 -15.53 -11.04
CA PHE A 336 -14.79 -15.78 -9.97
C PHE A 336 -16.18 -15.24 -10.35
N LEU A 337 -16.26 -14.00 -10.85
CA LEU A 337 -17.52 -13.42 -11.32
C LEU A 337 -18.18 -14.28 -12.40
N LEU A 338 -17.42 -14.71 -13.40
CA LEU A 338 -17.93 -15.59 -14.47
C LEU A 338 -18.42 -16.93 -13.91
N SER A 339 -17.70 -17.51 -12.96
CA SER A 339 -18.13 -18.75 -12.28
C SER A 339 -19.47 -18.57 -11.57
N VAL A 340 -19.69 -17.43 -10.89
CA VAL A 340 -20.98 -17.10 -10.26
C VAL A 340 -22.08 -16.94 -11.31
N ILE A 341 -21.80 -16.26 -12.42
CA ILE A 341 -22.77 -16.08 -13.51
C ILE A 341 -23.15 -17.45 -14.12
N PHE A 342 -22.17 -18.30 -14.44
CA PHE A 342 -22.45 -19.61 -15.02
C PHE A 342 -23.19 -20.53 -14.05
N TRP A 343 -22.85 -20.49 -12.77
CA TRP A 343 -23.59 -21.21 -11.75
C TRP A 343 -25.06 -20.75 -11.69
N ALA A 344 -25.30 -19.43 -11.68
CA ALA A 344 -26.65 -18.88 -11.62
C ALA A 344 -27.47 -19.20 -12.88
N VAL A 345 -26.89 -19.00 -14.07
CA VAL A 345 -27.53 -19.31 -15.37
C VAL A 345 -27.80 -20.79 -15.48
N GLY A 346 -26.88 -21.66 -15.03
CA GLY A 346 -27.02 -23.12 -15.03
C GLY A 346 -28.17 -23.65 -14.17
N LYS A 347 -28.76 -22.81 -13.29
CA LYS A 347 -30.00 -23.16 -12.56
C LYS A 347 -31.27 -23.05 -13.41
N PHE A 348 -31.20 -22.29 -14.51
CA PHE A 348 -32.35 -22.00 -15.37
C PHE A 348 -32.22 -22.63 -16.77
N VAL A 349 -30.98 -22.82 -17.25
CA VAL A 349 -30.68 -23.33 -18.60
C VAL A 349 -29.61 -24.40 -18.50
N THR A 350 -29.75 -25.46 -19.28
CA THR A 350 -28.69 -26.47 -19.45
C THR A 350 -27.51 -25.87 -20.21
N LEU A 351 -26.40 -25.68 -19.51
CA LEU A 351 -25.16 -25.17 -20.10
C LEU A 351 -24.32 -26.31 -20.68
N PRO A 352 -23.51 -26.04 -21.72
CA PRO A 352 -22.49 -26.97 -22.19
C PRO A 352 -21.56 -27.41 -21.05
N ALA A 353 -21.10 -28.67 -21.08
CA ALA A 353 -20.27 -29.24 -20.00
C ALA A 353 -19.01 -28.39 -19.71
N ALA A 354 -18.43 -27.73 -20.74
CA ALA A 354 -17.25 -26.89 -20.62
C ALA A 354 -17.44 -25.67 -19.70
N ILE A 355 -18.67 -25.17 -19.55
CA ILE A 355 -18.97 -23.95 -18.74
C ILE A 355 -19.95 -24.24 -17.59
N THR A 356 -20.27 -25.52 -17.36
CA THR A 356 -21.15 -25.91 -16.26
C THR A 356 -20.40 -25.83 -14.93
N VAL A 357 -20.86 -24.94 -14.05
CA VAL A 357 -20.40 -24.83 -12.67
C VAL A 357 -21.47 -25.43 -11.76
N SER A 358 -21.21 -26.60 -11.20
CA SER A 358 -22.17 -27.32 -10.35
C SER A 358 -22.30 -26.72 -8.94
N SER A 359 -21.18 -26.22 -8.39
CA SER A 359 -21.12 -25.64 -7.05
C SER A 359 -20.11 -24.52 -7.01
N LEU A 360 -20.44 -23.43 -6.27
CA LEU A 360 -19.50 -22.36 -5.93
C LEU A 360 -18.73 -22.66 -4.63
N VAL A 361 -19.16 -23.67 -3.90
CA VAL A 361 -18.50 -24.11 -2.67
C VAL A 361 -17.45 -25.14 -3.06
N PRO A 362 -16.17 -24.96 -2.64
CA PRO A 362 -15.13 -25.93 -2.91
C PRO A 362 -15.46 -27.25 -2.21
N PRO A 363 -14.97 -28.40 -2.71
CA PRO A 363 -15.00 -29.63 -1.95
C PRO A 363 -14.45 -29.40 -0.54
N ALA A 364 -15.05 -30.02 0.46
CA ALA A 364 -14.77 -29.77 1.88
C ALA A 364 -13.27 -29.76 2.21
N PHE A 365 -12.53 -30.72 1.66
CA PHE A 365 -11.08 -30.80 1.86
C PHE A 365 -10.32 -29.59 1.23
N THR A 366 -10.64 -29.21 0.00
CA THR A 366 -9.98 -28.07 -0.68
C THR A 366 -10.29 -26.76 0.03
N GLY A 367 -11.55 -26.55 0.46
CA GLY A 367 -11.96 -25.37 1.22
C GLY A 367 -11.25 -25.29 2.57
N LEU A 368 -11.09 -26.41 3.27
CA LEU A 368 -10.35 -26.48 4.54
C LEU A 368 -8.87 -26.10 4.32
N VAL A 369 -8.22 -26.69 3.33
CA VAL A 369 -6.80 -26.38 3.02
C VAL A 369 -6.62 -24.90 2.68
N LEU A 370 -7.51 -24.32 1.87
CA LEU A 370 -7.48 -22.88 1.56
C LEU A 370 -7.61 -22.02 2.82
N ALA A 371 -8.60 -22.31 3.66
CA ALA A 371 -8.82 -21.58 4.91
C ALA A 371 -7.61 -21.68 5.85
N MET A 372 -7.02 -22.88 5.99
CA MET A 372 -5.84 -23.11 6.82
C MET A 372 -4.61 -22.35 6.31
N VAL A 373 -4.36 -22.33 5.00
CA VAL A 373 -3.20 -21.62 4.44
C VAL A 373 -3.37 -20.11 4.54
N CYS A 374 -4.58 -19.58 4.29
CA CYS A 374 -4.86 -18.17 4.48
C CYS A 374 -4.72 -17.75 5.96
N LEU A 375 -5.17 -18.59 6.90
CA LEU A 375 -4.97 -18.35 8.32
C LEU A 375 -3.48 -18.42 8.70
N LEU A 376 -2.75 -19.38 8.16
CA LEU A 376 -1.30 -19.52 8.37
C LEU A 376 -0.55 -18.28 7.87
N GLN A 377 -0.95 -17.67 6.76
CA GLN A 377 -0.37 -16.41 6.26
C GLN A 377 -0.48 -15.29 7.31
N PHE A 378 -1.66 -15.13 7.92
CA PHE A 378 -1.85 -14.15 8.99
C PHE A 378 -1.06 -14.50 10.25
N ALA A 379 -1.07 -15.76 10.66
CA ALA A 379 -0.32 -16.21 11.83
C ALA A 379 1.19 -15.97 11.68
N VAL A 380 1.77 -16.35 10.54
CA VAL A 380 3.20 -16.14 10.26
C VAL A 380 3.55 -14.66 10.24
N SER A 381 2.72 -13.83 9.60
CA SER A 381 2.98 -12.38 9.54
C SER A 381 2.92 -11.72 10.92
N ILE A 382 1.93 -12.07 11.73
CA ILE A 382 1.78 -11.57 13.10
C ILE A 382 2.95 -12.05 13.98
N LEU A 383 3.39 -13.31 13.83
CA LEU A 383 4.52 -13.84 14.58
C LEU A 383 5.85 -13.16 14.22
N ILE A 384 6.06 -12.79 12.97
CA ILE A 384 7.24 -12.01 12.56
C ILE A 384 7.16 -10.61 13.14
N ASP A 385 6.01 -9.94 12.97
CA ASP A 385 5.83 -8.54 13.33
C ASP A 385 5.68 -8.29 14.83
N ARG A 386 5.37 -9.33 15.65
CA ARG A 386 5.34 -9.21 17.12
C ARG A 386 6.66 -8.70 17.72
N ARG A 387 7.76 -8.81 16.94
CA ARG A 387 9.05 -8.26 17.31
C ARG A 387 9.00 -6.72 17.43
N TYR A 388 8.22 -6.09 16.60
CA TYR A 388 8.05 -4.63 16.55
C TYR A 388 6.91 -4.13 17.42
N GLU A 389 5.97 -5.02 17.77
CA GLU A 389 4.81 -4.71 18.58
C GLU A 389 4.44 -5.93 19.44
N LYS A 390 4.85 -5.94 20.72
CA LYS A 390 4.79 -7.09 21.61
C LYS A 390 3.41 -7.73 21.74
N ASP A 391 2.34 -6.91 21.78
CA ASP A 391 0.96 -7.38 21.96
C ASP A 391 0.25 -7.76 20.65
N LEU A 392 0.94 -7.71 19.53
CA LEU A 392 0.36 -7.98 18.21
C LEU A 392 -0.25 -9.39 18.10
N TRP A 393 0.33 -10.38 18.77
CA TRP A 393 -0.17 -11.76 18.76
C TRP A 393 -1.61 -11.89 19.26
N LYS A 394 -2.08 -10.98 20.13
CA LYS A 394 -3.46 -10.94 20.63
C LYS A 394 -4.47 -10.65 19.51
N THR A 395 -4.02 -10.04 18.42
CA THR A 395 -4.88 -9.75 17.27
C THR A 395 -5.22 -10.98 16.46
N LEU A 396 -4.44 -12.07 16.57
CA LEU A 396 -4.71 -13.32 15.86
C LEU A 396 -6.12 -13.85 16.18
N PHE A 397 -6.57 -13.71 17.43
CA PHE A 397 -7.92 -14.09 17.83
C PHE A 397 -9.01 -13.39 17.01
N TRP A 398 -8.81 -12.12 16.67
CA TRP A 398 -9.78 -11.32 15.90
C TRP A 398 -9.69 -11.59 14.40
N THR A 399 -8.56 -12.08 13.89
CA THR A 399 -8.30 -12.25 12.47
C THR A 399 -8.57 -13.67 11.96
N VAL A 400 -8.95 -14.63 12.81
CA VAL A 400 -9.17 -16.04 12.42
C VAL A 400 -10.10 -16.22 11.23
N TRP A 401 -11.18 -15.43 11.17
CA TRP A 401 -12.18 -15.48 10.09
C TRP A 401 -11.88 -14.49 8.94
N TYR A 402 -11.04 -13.49 9.17
CA TYR A 402 -10.83 -12.37 8.28
C TYR A 402 -10.11 -12.70 6.95
N PRO A 403 -9.22 -13.68 6.84
CA PRO A 403 -8.59 -13.99 5.57
C PRO A 403 -9.56 -14.22 4.42
N MET A 404 -10.70 -14.87 4.69
CA MET A 404 -11.75 -15.07 3.68
C MET A 404 -12.40 -13.75 3.28
N VAL A 405 -12.68 -12.88 4.25
CA VAL A 405 -13.26 -11.55 4.00
C VAL A 405 -12.31 -10.66 3.24
N PHE A 406 -11.01 -10.71 3.54
CA PHE A 406 -9.99 -9.98 2.80
C PHE A 406 -10.01 -10.30 1.30
N TRP A 407 -10.04 -11.59 0.94
CA TRP A 407 -10.11 -12.01 -0.45
C TRP A 407 -11.41 -11.56 -1.13
N LEU A 408 -12.55 -11.61 -0.43
CA LEU A 408 -13.83 -11.11 -0.95
C LEU A 408 -13.82 -9.59 -1.15
N VAL A 409 -13.29 -8.82 -0.20
CA VAL A 409 -13.17 -7.35 -0.35
C VAL A 409 -12.26 -7.01 -1.53
N SER A 410 -11.13 -7.68 -1.66
CA SER A 410 -10.19 -7.50 -2.79
C SER A 410 -10.86 -7.81 -4.13
N LEU A 411 -11.59 -8.92 -4.21
CA LEU A 411 -12.37 -9.32 -5.37
C LEU A 411 -13.39 -8.25 -5.75
N LEU A 412 -14.27 -7.87 -4.83
CA LEU A 412 -15.35 -6.93 -5.09
C LEU A 412 -14.83 -5.54 -5.49
N THR A 413 -13.78 -5.06 -4.82
CA THR A 413 -13.17 -3.77 -5.17
C THR A 413 -12.50 -3.80 -6.53
N THR A 414 -11.88 -4.91 -6.94
CA THR A 414 -11.32 -5.09 -8.27
C THR A 414 -12.40 -5.08 -9.35
N LEU A 415 -13.49 -5.82 -9.14
CA LEU A 415 -14.61 -5.88 -10.08
C LEU A 415 -15.28 -4.51 -10.32
N VAL A 416 -15.31 -3.65 -9.29
CA VAL A 416 -15.87 -2.30 -9.40
C VAL A 416 -14.86 -1.31 -9.98
N SER A 417 -13.61 -1.34 -9.52
CA SER A 417 -12.60 -0.33 -9.88
C SER A 417 -12.06 -0.51 -11.29
N PHE A 418 -11.79 -1.72 -11.72
CA PHE A 418 -11.14 -1.99 -13.00
C PHE A 418 -11.97 -1.52 -14.20
N PRO A 419 -13.29 -1.85 -14.31
CA PRO A 419 -14.14 -1.30 -15.37
C PRO A 419 -14.27 0.22 -15.27
N LYS A 420 -14.38 0.78 -14.06
CA LYS A 420 -14.47 2.22 -13.86
C LYS A 420 -13.26 2.95 -14.42
N VAL A 421 -12.05 2.45 -14.18
CA VAL A 421 -10.82 3.04 -14.73
C VAL A 421 -10.77 2.88 -16.26
N LEU A 422 -11.15 1.70 -16.76
CA LEU A 422 -11.14 1.41 -18.19
C LEU A 422 -12.04 2.36 -19.00
N PHE A 423 -13.22 2.67 -18.48
CA PHE A 423 -14.21 3.51 -19.18
C PHE A 423 -14.10 5.00 -18.86
N ASN A 424 -13.50 5.39 -17.71
CA ASN A 424 -13.40 6.78 -17.24
C ASN A 424 -11.95 7.30 -17.21
N GLN A 425 -11.20 7.14 -18.28
CA GLN A 425 -9.78 7.52 -18.38
C GLN A 425 -9.45 9.02 -18.27
N HIS A 426 -10.41 9.89 -17.97
CA HIS A 426 -10.19 11.34 -17.97
C HIS A 426 -10.34 11.95 -16.56
N GLN A 427 -9.55 11.52 -15.59
CA GLN A 427 -9.49 12.28 -14.35
C GLN A 427 -8.57 13.50 -14.52
N LYS A 428 -9.20 14.66 -14.49
CA LYS A 428 -8.54 15.93 -14.24
C LYS A 428 -8.10 15.91 -12.78
N ARG A 429 -6.81 16.06 -12.48
CA ARG A 429 -6.22 16.26 -11.14
C ARG A 429 -6.89 15.52 -9.96
N ALA A 430 -6.19 14.63 -9.32
CA ALA A 430 -6.64 13.99 -8.08
C ALA A 430 -6.73 15.04 -6.97
N ARG A 431 -7.92 15.28 -6.41
CA ARG A 431 -8.11 16.14 -5.23
C ARG A 431 -8.02 15.30 -3.97
N TRP A 432 -7.39 15.86 -2.95
CA TRP A 432 -7.32 15.22 -1.66
C TRP A 432 -8.67 15.35 -0.94
N VAL A 433 -9.21 14.22 -0.52
CA VAL A 433 -10.35 14.15 0.40
C VAL A 433 -9.85 13.47 1.66
N SER A 434 -9.97 14.14 2.80
CA SER A 434 -9.57 13.58 4.09
C SER A 434 -10.35 12.29 4.36
N PRO A 435 -9.69 11.14 4.62
CA PRO A 435 -10.37 9.88 4.90
C PRO A 435 -11.04 9.91 6.28
N ASP A 436 -12.04 9.04 6.48
CA ASP A 436 -12.55 8.71 7.81
C ASP A 436 -11.43 8.04 8.63
N ARG A 437 -11.08 8.61 9.76
CA ARG A 437 -9.95 8.19 10.61
C ARG A 437 -10.38 7.49 11.91
N GLY A 438 -11.67 7.21 12.05
CA GLY A 438 -12.20 6.51 13.23
C GLY A 438 -12.16 7.30 14.55
N ILE A 439 -11.48 8.43 14.62
CA ILE A 439 -11.50 9.30 15.79
C ILE A 439 -12.78 10.15 15.72
N LYS A 440 -13.78 9.81 16.52
CA LYS A 440 -14.82 10.78 16.86
C LYS A 440 -14.19 11.75 17.84
N PRO A 441 -14.27 13.07 17.63
CA PRO A 441 -13.94 14.04 18.68
C PRO A 441 -14.77 13.67 19.91
N ALA A 442 -14.13 13.70 21.08
CA ALA A 442 -14.85 13.54 22.34
C ALA A 442 -16.00 14.56 22.31
N GLN A 443 -17.23 14.06 22.30
CA GLN A 443 -18.37 14.92 22.54
C GLN A 443 -18.16 15.45 23.95
N GLU A 444 -17.90 16.75 24.08
CA GLU A 444 -18.04 17.43 25.33
C GLU A 444 -19.46 17.15 25.79
N GLU A 445 -19.59 16.30 26.78
CA GLU A 445 -20.83 16.16 27.53
C GLU A 445 -21.13 17.52 28.18
N ALA A 446 -22.12 18.20 27.61
CA ALA A 446 -22.66 19.44 28.14
C ALA A 446 -23.58 19.14 29.34
#